data_57822aa663cc77cac528c986b5678cd3
#
_entry.id   57822aa663cc77cac528c986b5678cd3
#
_cell.length_a   1.000
_cell.length_b   1.000
_cell.length_c   1.000
_cell.angle_alpha   90.00
_cell.angle_beta   90.00
_cell.angle_gamma   90.00
#
_symmetry.space_group_name_H-M   'P 1'
#
loop_
_entity.id
_entity.type
_entity.pdbx_description
1 polymer ?
#
loop_
_entity_poly.entity_id
_entity_poly.type
_entity_poly.pdbx_seq_one_letter_code
_entity_poly.pdbx_strand_id
1 'polypeptide(L)'
;MKPIGKYIVVKNIEEEIKTSSGLLLSGADSSKLRYKKATVIESGTDVNVINKDDVIYYDTRGSHTMIIKNETYTILKESDVVVVV
;
A
#
# COMPACT_ATOMS: atom_id res chain seq x y z
N MET A 1 15.24 1.74 -7.70
CA MET A 1 14.30 0.61 -7.53
C MET A 1 13.30 0.61 -8.67
N LYS A 2 13.17 -0.49 -9.35
CA LYS A 2 12.29 -0.59 -10.53
C LYS A 2 11.50 -1.90 -10.48
N PRO A 3 10.20 -1.85 -10.18
CA PRO A 3 9.37 -3.05 -10.24
C PRO A 3 9.26 -3.54 -11.69
N ILE A 4 9.11 -4.83 -11.84
CA ILE A 4 9.06 -5.47 -13.16
C ILE A 4 7.63 -5.93 -13.43
N GLY A 5 7.19 -5.76 -14.69
CA GLY A 5 5.86 -6.19 -15.12
C GLY A 5 4.75 -5.41 -14.44
N LYS A 6 3.83 -6.11 -13.80
CA LYS A 6 2.68 -5.50 -13.13
C LYS A 6 2.86 -5.32 -11.63
N TYR A 7 4.07 -5.46 -11.12
CA TYR A 7 4.35 -5.22 -9.71
C TYR A 7 4.39 -3.73 -9.42
N ILE A 8 3.98 -3.40 -8.21
CA ILE A 8 3.96 -2.03 -7.71
C ILE A 8 4.60 -2.02 -6.33
N VAL A 9 5.50 -1.08 -6.11
CA VAL A 9 6.11 -0.86 -4.81
C VAL A 9 5.42 0.31 -4.14
N VAL A 10 4.88 0.07 -2.96
CA VAL A 10 4.17 1.08 -2.20
C VAL A 10 4.71 1.16 -0.79
N LYS A 11 4.49 2.30 -0.15
CA LYS A 11 4.77 2.50 1.26
C LYS A 11 3.48 2.76 1.98
N ASN A 12 3.19 1.96 2.99
CA ASN A 12 1.96 2.10 3.76
C ASN A 12 1.88 3.47 4.41
N ILE A 13 0.72 4.09 4.29
CA ILE A 13 0.42 5.31 5.02
C ILE A 13 -0.22 4.87 6.33
N GLU A 14 0.50 5.06 7.43
CA GLU A 14 -0.08 4.89 8.74
C GLU A 14 -0.95 6.10 9.03
N GLU A 15 -2.23 5.97 8.72
CA GLU A 15 -3.19 6.91 9.25
C GLU A 15 -3.43 6.56 10.71
N GLU A 16 -2.90 7.35 11.61
CA GLU A 16 -3.43 7.37 12.94
C GLU A 16 -4.84 7.91 12.84
N ILE A 17 -5.80 7.02 12.81
CA ILE A 17 -7.19 7.40 12.95
C ILE A 17 -7.39 7.80 14.40
N LYS A 18 -7.14 9.05 14.70
CA LYS A 18 -7.61 9.65 15.94
C LYS A 18 -9.10 9.83 15.79
N THR A 19 -9.84 8.86 16.26
CA THR A 19 -11.26 9.08 16.43
C THR A 19 -11.44 10.17 17.49
N SER A 20 -12.44 10.99 17.31
CA SER A 20 -12.75 12.08 18.24
C SER A 20 -12.98 11.63 19.69
N SER A 21 -13.17 10.34 19.92
CA SER A 21 -13.34 9.76 21.24
C SER A 21 -12.03 9.32 21.89
N GLY A 22 -10.90 9.52 21.23
CA GLY A 22 -9.60 9.07 21.72
C GLY A 22 -9.43 7.55 21.74
N LEU A 23 -10.38 6.83 21.20
CA LEU A 23 -10.23 5.40 20.99
C LEU A 23 -9.32 5.19 19.81
N LEU A 24 -8.07 4.93 20.13
CA LEU A 24 -7.17 4.33 19.20
C LEU A 24 -7.76 2.98 18.84
N LEU A 25 -8.17 2.85 17.58
CA LEU A 25 -8.37 1.54 17.03
C LEU A 25 -7.06 0.80 17.28
N SER A 26 -7.12 -0.22 18.11
CA SER A 26 -5.93 -1.01 18.41
C SER A 26 -5.32 -1.47 17.12
N GLY A 27 -4.00 -1.58 17.06
CA GLY A 27 -3.30 -2.10 15.89
C GLY A 27 -3.87 -3.42 15.39
N ALA A 28 -4.52 -4.17 16.26
CA ALA A 28 -5.20 -5.41 15.92
C ALA A 28 -6.39 -5.16 14.97
N ASP A 29 -7.12 -4.07 15.17
CA ASP A 29 -8.27 -3.77 14.31
C ASP A 29 -7.81 -3.26 12.95
N SER A 30 -6.74 -2.48 12.89
CA SER A 30 -6.20 -2.03 11.62
C SER A 30 -5.58 -3.18 10.81
N SER A 31 -5.04 -4.20 11.47
CA SER A 31 -4.49 -5.36 10.79
C SER A 31 -5.55 -6.28 10.20
N LYS A 32 -6.79 -6.18 10.66
CA LYS A 32 -7.92 -6.94 10.13
C LYS A 32 -8.56 -6.29 8.91
N LEU A 33 -8.21 -5.05 8.60
CA LEU A 33 -8.74 -4.38 7.42
C LEU A 33 -8.21 -5.07 6.17
N ARG A 34 -9.12 -5.49 5.32
CA ARG A 34 -8.79 -6.11 4.04
C ARG A 34 -8.09 -5.12 3.10
N TYR A 35 -8.47 -3.86 3.19
CA TYR A 35 -7.93 -2.82 2.32
C TYR A 35 -7.12 -1.82 3.13
N LYS A 36 -5.98 -1.43 2.60
CA LYS A 36 -5.11 -0.44 3.22
C LYS A 36 -4.74 0.64 2.23
N LYS A 37 -4.44 1.82 2.76
CA LYS A 37 -4.01 2.96 1.97
C LYS A 37 -2.49 3.00 1.90
N ALA A 38 -1.95 3.31 0.74
CA ALA A 38 -0.52 3.42 0.54
C ALA A 38 -0.17 4.44 -0.53
N THR A 39 1.05 4.95 -0.46
CA THR A 39 1.59 5.82 -1.50
C THR A 39 2.45 4.98 -2.45
N VAL A 40 2.21 5.13 -3.74
CA VAL A 40 3.01 4.45 -4.77
C VAL A 40 4.40 5.06 -4.83
N ILE A 41 5.41 4.25 -4.58
CA ILE A 41 6.80 4.68 -4.68
C ILE A 41 7.29 4.50 -6.12
N GLU A 42 7.01 3.34 -6.70
CA GLU A 42 7.32 3.06 -8.10
C GLU A 42 6.26 2.12 -8.66
N SER A 43 5.92 2.30 -9.91
CA SER A 43 5.03 1.39 -10.63
C SER A 43 5.82 0.53 -11.60
N GLY A 44 5.32 -0.68 -11.87
CA GLY A 44 5.98 -1.63 -12.73
C GLY A 44 6.01 -1.21 -14.20
N THR A 45 6.82 -1.90 -14.97
CA THR A 45 7.03 -1.57 -16.39
C THR A 45 5.76 -1.71 -17.24
N ASP A 46 4.83 -2.57 -16.83
CA ASP A 46 3.58 -2.80 -17.55
C ASP A 46 2.36 -2.16 -16.85
N VAL A 47 2.60 -1.31 -15.88
CA VAL A 47 1.53 -0.61 -15.17
C VAL A 47 1.32 0.75 -15.81
N ASN A 48 0.14 0.98 -16.37
CA ASN A 48 -0.16 2.20 -17.12
C ASN A 48 -1.14 3.15 -16.41
N VAL A 49 -1.93 2.63 -15.47
CA VAL A 49 -2.99 3.42 -14.82
C VAL A 49 -2.57 3.96 -13.46
N ILE A 50 -1.47 3.48 -12.93
CA ILE A 50 -0.97 3.86 -11.60
C ILE A 50 0.38 4.52 -11.77
N ASN A 51 0.52 5.73 -11.24
CA ASN A 51 1.74 6.52 -11.36
C ASN A 51 2.43 6.66 -10.02
N LYS A 52 3.72 7.00 -10.09
CA LYS A 52 4.49 7.36 -8.91
C LYS A 52 3.79 8.49 -8.15
N ASP A 53 3.84 8.41 -6.83
CA ASP A 53 3.23 9.36 -5.90
C ASP A 53 1.71 9.30 -5.82
N ASP A 54 1.06 8.42 -6.56
CA ASP A 54 -0.36 8.19 -6.40
C ASP A 54 -0.66 7.55 -5.04
N VAL A 55 -1.79 7.93 -4.48
CA VAL A 55 -2.30 7.30 -3.27
C VAL A 55 -3.35 6.27 -3.66
N ILE A 56 -3.19 5.05 -3.20
CA ILE A 56 -4.06 3.94 -3.58
C ILE A 56 -4.60 3.21 -2.35
N TYR A 57 -5.71 2.52 -2.56
CA TYR A 57 -6.18 1.47 -1.66
C TYR A 57 -5.93 0.13 -2.32
N TYR A 58 -5.42 -0.81 -1.57
CA TYR A 58 -5.08 -2.13 -2.10
C TYR A 58 -5.57 -3.25 -1.20
N ASP A 59 -5.74 -4.42 -1.79
CA ASP A 59 -6.11 -5.63 -1.05
C ASP A 59 -4.88 -6.21 -0.38
N THR A 60 -4.92 -6.31 0.94
CA THR A 60 -3.78 -6.81 1.72
C THR A 60 -3.51 -8.29 1.50
N ARG A 61 -4.46 -9.04 0.98
CA ARG A 61 -4.28 -10.48 0.73
C ARG A 61 -3.25 -10.76 -0.35
N GLY A 62 -3.15 -9.89 -1.34
CA GLY A 62 -2.21 -10.07 -2.44
C GLY A 62 -0.89 -9.32 -2.25
N SER A 63 -0.72 -8.67 -1.11
CA SER A 63 0.47 -7.86 -0.85
C SER A 63 1.50 -8.63 -0.03
N HIS A 64 2.76 -8.30 -0.28
CA HIS A 64 3.89 -8.86 0.45
C HIS A 64 4.78 -7.73 0.92
N THR A 65 5.30 -7.86 2.13
CA THR A 65 6.22 -6.89 2.68
C THR A 65 7.65 -7.32 2.38
N MET A 66 8.47 -6.39 1.97
CA MET A 66 9.86 -6.63 1.59
C MET A 66 10.74 -5.52 2.14
N ILE A 67 11.94 -5.88 2.57
CA ILE A 67 12.93 -4.91 3.02
C ILE A 67 13.89 -4.65 1.86
N ILE A 68 13.95 -3.40 1.41
CA ILE A 68 14.84 -2.98 0.35
C ILE A 68 15.67 -1.81 0.88
N LYS A 69 17.00 -1.94 0.86
CA LYS A 69 17.93 -0.90 1.33
C LYS A 69 17.58 -0.39 2.73
N ASN A 70 17.31 -1.30 3.65
CA ASN A 70 16.97 -1.03 5.05
C ASN A 70 15.62 -0.32 5.27
N GLU A 71 14.78 -0.23 4.24
CA GLU A 71 13.43 0.30 4.37
C GLU A 71 12.39 -0.77 4.04
N THR A 72 11.29 -0.74 4.75
CA THR A 72 10.20 -1.67 4.55
C THR A 72 9.25 -1.13 3.49
N TYR A 73 9.05 -1.92 2.45
CA TYR A 73 8.09 -1.60 1.39
C TYR A 73 7.08 -2.72 1.25
N THR A 74 5.92 -2.40 0.73
CA THR A 74 4.91 -3.38 0.38
C THR A 74 4.89 -3.55 -1.14
N ILE A 75 4.94 -4.80 -1.57
CA ILE A 75 4.92 -5.16 -2.98
C ILE A 75 3.57 -5.78 -3.29
N LEU A 76 2.93 -5.29 -4.34
CA LEU A 76 1.65 -5.81 -4.78
C LEU A 76 1.56 -5.76 -6.30
N LYS A 77 0.52 -6.37 -6.84
CA LYS A 77 0.26 -6.34 -8.28
C LYS A 77 -0.80 -5.29 -8.60
N GLU A 78 -0.81 -4.82 -9.84
CA GLU A 78 -1.85 -3.91 -10.31
C GLU A 78 -3.26 -4.42 -10.02
N SER A 79 -3.47 -5.73 -10.16
CA SER A 79 -4.76 -6.36 -9.88
C SER A 79 -5.19 -6.29 -8.39
N ASP A 80 -4.25 -6.04 -7.50
CA ASP A 80 -4.55 -5.90 -6.07
C ASP A 80 -4.94 -4.48 -5.70
N VAL A 81 -4.75 -3.53 -6.59
CA VAL A 81 -5.17 -2.14 -6.39
C VAL A 81 -6.67 -2.04 -6.63
N VAL A 82 -7.37 -1.50 -5.65
CA VAL A 82 -8.82 -1.39 -5.69
C VAL A 82 -9.24 -0.03 -6.20
N VAL A 83 -8.61 1.01 -5.68
CA VAL A 83 -8.96 2.41 -6.00
C VAL A 83 -7.69 3.25 -6.00
N VAL A 84 -7.59 4.17 -6.96
CA VAL A 84 -6.60 5.24 -6.95
C VAL A 84 -7.31 6.51 -6.49
N VAL A 85 -6.77 7.10 -5.45
CA VAL A 85 -7.39 8.28 -4.85
C VAL A 85 -6.91 9.58 -5.51
#